data_fc9d3f7f829d5d70590bb7779fea28f5
#
_entry.id   fc9d3f7f829d5d70590bb7779fea28f5
#
_cell.length_a   1.000
_cell.length_b   1.000
_cell.length_c   1.000
_cell.angle_alpha   90.00
_cell.angle_beta   90.00
_cell.angle_gamma   90.00
#
_symmetry.space_group_name_H-M   'P 1'
#
loop_
_entity.id
_entity.type
_entity.pdbx_description
1 polymer ?
#
loop_
_entity_poly.entity_id
_entity_poly.type
_entity_poly.pdbx_seq_one_letter_code
_entity_poly.pdbx_strand_id
1 'polypeptide(L)'
;MSDWPSGQLLGVAVVTPRRWEGTGRLSPAGRTPGNHRRYDLASLKRLLGLVPTVRTTVAYARVSSHDQKEQLGWQAERLQRHCTEQCYTIEIITDLGSGMNTQKKGLQRLLRLIIGGQCERLVLVTRDRLLRLGADLVFTLCALRGVKVEIITVFSSRLYGSRSRKNLKALTAIN
;
A
#
# COMPACT_ATOMS: atom_id res chain seq x y z
N MET A 1 12.34 1.73 -31.17
CA MET A 1 12.14 3.19 -31.21
C MET A 1 13.48 3.84 -31.00
N SER A 2 13.79 4.91 -31.70
CA SER A 2 15.04 5.68 -31.51
C SER A 2 15.01 6.45 -30.17
N ASP A 3 16.16 6.99 -29.72
CA ASP A 3 16.25 7.77 -28.45
C ASP A 3 15.27 8.95 -28.40
N TRP A 4 14.88 9.48 -29.53
CA TRP A 4 13.97 10.61 -29.67
C TRP A 4 12.57 10.39 -29.09
N PRO A 5 11.84 9.31 -29.41
CA PRO A 5 10.50 9.08 -28.82
C PRO A 5 10.51 8.80 -27.31
N SER A 6 11.61 8.23 -26.79
CA SER A 6 11.71 7.97 -25.34
C SER A 6 11.82 9.25 -24.52
N GLY A 7 12.54 10.26 -25.02
CA GLY A 7 12.61 11.59 -24.37
C GLY A 7 11.26 12.30 -24.34
N GLN A 8 10.51 12.27 -25.44
CA GLN A 8 9.17 12.86 -25.53
C GLN A 8 8.18 12.16 -24.60
N LEU A 9 8.18 10.82 -24.57
CA LEU A 9 7.29 10.04 -23.70
C LEU A 9 7.55 10.33 -22.21
N LEU A 10 8.80 10.60 -21.84
CA LEU A 10 9.22 10.90 -20.49
C LEU A 10 9.08 12.38 -20.12
N GLY A 11 8.80 13.25 -21.08
CA GLY A 11 8.79 14.71 -20.88
C GLY A 11 10.15 15.29 -20.50
N VAL A 12 11.25 14.62 -20.90
CA VAL A 12 12.63 15.00 -20.57
C VAL A 12 13.50 15.09 -21.82
N ALA A 13 14.60 15.85 -21.73
CA ALA A 13 15.56 15.94 -22.81
C ALA A 13 16.22 14.57 -23.09
N VAL A 14 16.57 14.32 -24.35
CA VAL A 14 17.20 13.05 -24.84
C VAL A 14 18.47 12.70 -24.05
N VAL A 15 19.18 13.68 -23.51
CA VAL A 15 20.38 13.48 -22.66
C VAL A 15 20.04 12.78 -21.35
N THR A 16 18.84 12.97 -20.82
CA THR A 16 18.44 12.42 -19.52
C THR A 16 18.39 10.87 -19.48
N PRO A 17 17.79 10.16 -20.46
CA PRO A 17 17.88 8.71 -20.54
C PRO A 17 19.32 8.17 -20.59
N ARG A 18 20.22 8.86 -21.26
CA ARG A 18 21.65 8.49 -21.32
C ARG A 18 22.35 8.64 -19.97
N ARG A 19 22.03 9.70 -19.24
CA ARG A 19 22.53 9.91 -17.87
C ARG A 19 22.00 8.84 -16.91
N TRP A 20 20.74 8.44 -17.07
CA TRP A 20 20.14 7.38 -16.25
C TRP A 20 20.73 5.99 -16.54
N GLU A 21 21.16 5.72 -17.78
CA GLU A 21 21.95 4.53 -18.12
C GLU A 21 23.26 4.52 -17.31
N GLY A 22 24.00 5.62 -17.30
CA GLY A 22 25.26 5.75 -16.55
C GLY A 22 25.10 5.62 -15.03
N THR A 23 23.92 5.93 -14.50
CA THR A 23 23.60 5.77 -13.06
C THR A 23 22.85 4.47 -12.75
N GLY A 24 22.65 3.58 -13.71
CA GLY A 24 21.96 2.30 -13.54
C GLY A 24 20.44 2.43 -13.31
N ARG A 25 19.87 3.62 -13.44
CA ARG A 25 18.42 3.85 -13.24
C ARG A 25 17.57 3.37 -14.41
N LEU A 26 18.13 3.35 -15.62
CA LEU A 26 17.47 2.90 -16.83
C LEU A 26 18.47 2.20 -17.72
N SER A 27 18.27 0.91 -17.99
CA SER A 27 19.11 0.14 -18.92
C SER A 27 18.41 0.03 -20.28
N PRO A 28 19.14 0.23 -21.41
CA PRO A 28 18.59 -0.02 -22.72
C PRO A 28 18.33 -1.52 -22.92
N ALA A 29 17.19 -1.87 -23.51
CA ALA A 29 16.86 -3.25 -23.88
C ALA A 29 17.75 -3.78 -25.02
N GLY A 30 18.40 -2.86 -25.76
CA GLY A 30 19.30 -3.19 -26.83
C GLY A 30 19.72 -1.95 -27.62
N ARG A 31 20.54 -2.18 -28.68
CA ARG A 31 20.94 -1.13 -29.62
C ARG A 31 20.60 -1.55 -31.06
N THR A 32 20.30 -0.58 -31.90
CA THR A 32 20.13 -0.81 -33.32
C THR A 32 21.51 -1.00 -34.01
N PRO A 33 21.55 -1.49 -35.28
CA PRO A 33 22.80 -1.53 -36.02
C PRO A 33 23.50 -0.16 -36.14
N GLY A 34 22.73 0.95 -36.12
CA GLY A 34 23.27 2.32 -36.06
C GLY A 34 23.60 2.81 -34.65
N ASN A 35 23.79 1.91 -33.69
CA ASN A 35 24.17 2.17 -32.32
C ASN A 35 23.18 3.06 -31.51
N HIS A 36 21.91 3.19 -31.97
CA HIS A 36 20.87 3.90 -31.24
C HIS A 36 20.30 3.01 -30.14
N ARG A 37 20.11 3.59 -28.96
CA ARG A 37 19.56 2.90 -27.79
C ARG A 37 18.08 2.60 -27.98
N ARG A 38 17.68 1.38 -27.62
CA ARG A 38 16.29 0.95 -27.55
C ARG A 38 15.93 0.72 -26.09
N TYR A 39 14.88 1.40 -25.64
CA TYR A 39 14.36 1.21 -24.27
C TYR A 39 13.05 0.45 -24.34
N ASP A 40 12.87 -0.49 -23.41
CA ASP A 40 11.63 -1.19 -23.25
C ASP A 40 10.55 -0.27 -22.64
N LEU A 41 9.37 -0.28 -23.25
CA LEU A 41 8.25 0.57 -22.83
C LEU A 41 7.82 0.28 -21.38
N ALA A 42 7.89 -0.99 -20.93
CA ALA A 42 7.56 -1.36 -19.58
C ALA A 42 8.56 -0.78 -18.57
N SER A 43 9.84 -0.74 -18.93
CA SER A 43 10.89 -0.11 -18.11
C SER A 43 10.73 1.40 -18.01
N LEU A 44 10.36 2.06 -19.12
CA LEU A 44 10.03 3.48 -19.14
C LEU A 44 8.79 3.79 -18.29
N LYS A 45 7.73 3.01 -18.42
CA LYS A 45 6.52 3.14 -17.62
C LYS A 45 6.79 2.93 -16.12
N ARG A 46 7.65 1.95 -15.76
CA ARG A 46 8.08 1.75 -14.36
C ARG A 46 8.79 2.98 -13.82
N LEU A 47 9.69 3.56 -14.57
CA LEU A 47 10.43 4.75 -14.16
C LEU A 47 9.51 5.96 -13.92
N LEU A 48 8.44 6.07 -14.72
CA LEU A 48 7.40 7.10 -14.58
C LEU A 48 6.35 6.79 -13.50
N GLY A 49 6.43 5.62 -12.87
CA GLY A 49 5.38 5.16 -11.95
C GLY A 49 4.05 4.85 -12.65
N LEU A 50 4.07 4.67 -13.99
CA LEU A 50 2.89 4.38 -14.83
C LEU A 50 2.61 2.88 -14.99
N VAL A 51 3.49 2.01 -14.53
CA VAL A 51 3.17 0.58 -14.45
C VAL A 51 2.21 0.41 -13.29
N PRO A 52 1.08 -0.26 -13.48
CA PRO A 52 0.34 -0.78 -12.35
C PRO A 52 1.29 -1.72 -11.60
N THR A 53 1.90 -1.26 -10.54
CA THR A 53 2.49 -2.17 -9.55
C THR A 53 1.37 -3.10 -9.15
N VAL A 54 1.62 -4.40 -9.13
CA VAL A 54 0.67 -5.37 -8.58
C VAL A 54 0.32 -4.84 -7.20
N ARG A 55 -0.86 -4.26 -7.09
CA ARG A 55 -1.33 -3.71 -5.82
C ARG A 55 -1.79 -4.88 -4.97
N THR A 56 -1.31 -4.93 -3.76
CA THR A 56 -1.68 -5.96 -2.79
C THR A 56 -2.54 -5.37 -1.67
N THR A 57 -3.35 -6.21 -1.07
CA THR A 57 -4.03 -5.86 0.17
C THR A 57 -3.03 -5.97 1.30
N VAL A 58 -2.87 -4.93 2.10
CA VAL A 58 -2.01 -4.91 3.28
C VAL A 58 -2.87 -5.00 4.53
N ALA A 59 -2.67 -6.05 5.31
CA ALA A 59 -3.28 -6.21 6.62
C ALA A 59 -2.29 -5.79 7.70
N TYR A 60 -2.69 -4.88 8.60
CA TYR A 60 -1.81 -4.37 9.63
C TYR A 60 -2.33 -4.70 11.03
N ALA A 61 -1.47 -5.31 11.83
CA ALA A 61 -1.74 -5.66 13.23
C ALA A 61 -0.69 -5.06 14.17
N ARG A 62 -1.12 -4.64 15.37
CA ARG A 62 -0.22 -4.07 16.36
C ARG A 62 -0.67 -4.37 17.79
N VAL A 63 0.32 -4.61 18.65
CA VAL A 63 0.15 -4.63 20.11
C VAL A 63 1.14 -3.70 20.79
N SER A 64 0.83 -3.29 22.00
CA SER A 64 1.63 -2.26 22.71
C SER A 64 2.85 -2.82 23.41
N SER A 65 2.80 -4.07 23.87
CA SER A 65 3.85 -4.72 24.69
C SER A 65 4.10 -6.17 24.29
N HIS A 66 5.21 -6.71 24.75
CA HIS A 66 5.60 -8.11 24.52
C HIS A 66 4.62 -9.12 25.12
N ASP A 67 4.01 -8.79 26.26
CA ASP A 67 3.04 -9.67 26.94
C ASP A 67 1.78 -9.90 26.10
N GLN A 68 1.55 -9.07 25.09
CA GLN A 68 0.41 -9.15 24.18
C GLN A 68 0.71 -9.90 22.86
N LYS A 69 1.78 -10.69 22.81
CA LYS A 69 2.14 -11.44 21.58
C LYS A 69 1.04 -12.38 21.09
N GLU A 70 0.34 -13.03 22.03
CA GLU A 70 -0.80 -13.89 21.69
C GLU A 70 -1.92 -13.09 21.01
N GLN A 71 -2.20 -11.88 21.52
CA GLN A 71 -3.17 -10.97 20.89
C GLN A 71 -2.73 -10.52 19.50
N LEU A 72 -1.43 -10.35 19.27
CA LEU A 72 -0.89 -10.03 17.95
C LEU A 72 -1.11 -11.19 16.98
N GLY A 73 -0.82 -12.41 17.41
CA GLY A 73 -1.08 -13.63 16.64
C GLY A 73 -2.56 -13.75 16.27
N TRP A 74 -3.44 -13.59 17.26
CA TRP A 74 -4.89 -13.61 17.04
C TRP A 74 -5.37 -12.52 16.06
N GLN A 75 -4.82 -11.30 16.15
CA GLN A 75 -5.14 -10.24 15.18
C GLN A 75 -4.70 -10.62 13.77
N ALA A 76 -3.47 -11.13 13.61
CA ALA A 76 -2.92 -11.53 12.31
C ALA A 76 -3.74 -12.66 11.68
N GLU A 77 -4.07 -13.69 12.45
CA GLU A 77 -4.89 -14.81 12.00
C GLU A 77 -6.29 -14.37 11.55
N ARG A 78 -6.91 -13.47 12.32
CA ARG A 78 -8.22 -12.93 11.98
C ARG A 78 -8.19 -12.10 10.69
N LEU A 79 -7.16 -11.25 10.53
CA LEU A 79 -6.96 -10.48 9.30
C LEU A 79 -6.73 -11.41 8.10
N GLN A 80 -5.92 -12.44 8.28
CA GLN A 80 -5.67 -13.43 7.24
C GLN A 80 -6.94 -14.16 6.83
N ARG A 81 -7.72 -14.64 7.79
CA ARG A 81 -8.99 -15.34 7.51
C ARG A 81 -9.93 -14.45 6.71
N HIS A 82 -10.15 -13.22 7.18
CA HIS A 82 -11.01 -12.26 6.50
C HIS A 82 -10.55 -12.00 5.05
N CYS A 83 -9.27 -11.75 4.85
CA CYS A 83 -8.73 -11.50 3.51
C CYS A 83 -8.81 -12.74 2.61
N THR A 84 -8.64 -13.94 3.17
CA THR A 84 -8.78 -15.20 2.41
C THR A 84 -10.24 -15.42 1.98
N GLU A 85 -11.20 -15.17 2.87
CA GLU A 85 -12.63 -15.24 2.55
C GLU A 85 -13.03 -14.27 1.42
N GLN A 86 -12.34 -13.13 1.33
CA GLN A 86 -12.54 -12.15 0.27
C GLN A 86 -11.67 -12.38 -0.98
N CYS A 87 -10.90 -13.48 -1.02
CA CYS A 87 -9.96 -13.80 -2.10
C CYS A 87 -8.92 -12.68 -2.39
N TYR A 88 -8.51 -11.94 -1.36
CA TYR A 88 -7.48 -10.90 -1.51
C TYR A 88 -6.07 -11.49 -1.50
N THR A 89 -5.21 -11.00 -2.41
CA THR A 89 -3.76 -11.22 -2.28
C THR A 89 -3.23 -10.32 -1.16
N ILE A 90 -2.71 -10.94 -0.09
CA ILE A 90 -2.44 -10.22 1.17
C ILE A 90 -0.96 -10.23 1.54
N GLU A 91 -0.51 -9.11 2.10
CA GLU A 91 0.71 -8.99 2.88
C GLU A 91 0.33 -8.60 4.31
N ILE A 92 0.77 -9.38 5.31
CA ILE A 92 0.52 -9.09 6.72
C ILE A 92 1.74 -8.38 7.30
N ILE A 93 1.52 -7.18 7.84
CA ILE A 93 2.53 -6.40 8.55
C ILE A 93 2.15 -6.36 10.03
N THR A 94 3.08 -6.76 10.88
CA THR A 94 2.90 -6.74 12.34
C THR A 94 3.91 -5.81 12.98
N ASP A 95 3.47 -5.06 14.00
CA ASP A 95 4.33 -4.22 14.81
C ASP A 95 4.12 -4.47 16.30
N LEU A 96 5.20 -4.35 17.04
CA LEU A 96 5.21 -4.34 18.50
C LEU A 96 5.62 -2.95 18.98
N GLY A 97 4.81 -2.33 19.81
CA GLY A 97 5.10 -1.03 20.39
C GLY A 97 3.91 -0.08 20.45
N SER A 98 4.08 1.01 21.17
CA SER A 98 3.05 2.01 21.42
C SER A 98 2.39 2.54 20.15
N GLY A 99 1.08 2.78 20.19
CA GLY A 99 0.33 3.45 19.12
C GLY A 99 0.73 4.93 18.92
N MET A 100 1.53 5.49 19.80
CA MET A 100 2.10 6.84 19.69
C MET A 100 3.42 6.86 18.89
N ASN A 101 4.11 5.73 18.81
CA ASN A 101 5.40 5.65 18.12
C ASN A 101 5.17 5.51 16.60
N THR A 102 5.60 6.52 15.85
CA THR A 102 5.54 6.54 14.37
C THR A 102 6.77 5.92 13.70
N GLN A 103 7.84 5.62 14.47
CA GLN A 103 9.10 5.08 13.96
C GLN A 103 9.11 3.55 13.83
N LYS A 104 7.98 2.88 14.04
CA LYS A 104 7.86 1.43 13.90
C LYS A 104 8.16 0.99 12.47
N LYS A 105 8.94 -0.08 12.34
CA LYS A 105 9.39 -0.60 11.02
C LYS A 105 8.22 -1.01 10.13
N GLY A 106 7.21 -1.69 10.71
CA GLY A 106 6.03 -2.12 9.98
C GLY A 106 5.18 -0.94 9.51
N LEU A 107 4.93 0.05 10.37
CA LEU A 107 4.22 1.27 9.99
C LEU A 107 4.94 2.01 8.85
N GLN A 108 6.25 2.16 8.94
CA GLN A 108 7.03 2.80 7.88
C GLN A 108 7.00 2.01 6.57
N ARG A 109 7.01 0.65 6.65
CA ARG A 109 6.83 -0.20 5.48
C ARG A 109 5.46 0.01 4.85
N LEU A 110 4.39 0.01 5.66
CA LEU A 110 3.03 0.29 5.21
C LEU A 110 2.96 1.64 4.49
N LEU A 111 3.50 2.70 5.08
CA LEU A 111 3.51 4.03 4.48
C LEU A 111 4.25 4.06 3.13
N ARG A 112 5.39 3.36 3.01
CA ARG A 112 6.11 3.24 1.73
C ARG A 112 5.27 2.52 0.66
N LEU A 113 4.55 1.46 1.02
CA LEU A 113 3.66 0.74 0.10
C LEU A 113 2.50 1.62 -0.37
N ILE A 114 1.90 2.42 0.53
CA ILE A 114 0.84 3.37 0.19
C ILE A 114 1.38 4.46 -0.74
N ILE A 115 2.48 5.12 -0.37
CA ILE A 115 3.10 6.19 -1.15
C ILE A 115 3.59 5.67 -2.50
N GLY A 116 4.18 4.48 -2.55
CA GLY A 116 4.66 3.82 -3.76
C GLY A 116 3.55 3.28 -4.67
N GLY A 117 2.28 3.39 -4.28
CA GLY A 117 1.14 2.91 -5.08
C GLY A 117 1.04 1.38 -5.15
N GLN A 118 1.71 0.66 -4.26
CA GLN A 118 1.73 -0.81 -4.19
C GLN A 118 0.62 -1.37 -3.30
N CYS A 119 -0.05 -0.51 -2.51
CA CYS A 119 -1.17 -0.88 -1.66
C CYS A 119 -2.48 -0.59 -2.40
N GLU A 120 -3.34 -1.60 -2.54
CA GLU A 120 -4.70 -1.45 -3.04
C GLU A 120 -5.69 -1.20 -1.90
N ARG A 121 -5.49 -1.92 -0.81
CA ARG A 121 -6.38 -1.95 0.33
C ARG A 121 -5.59 -2.07 1.63
N LEU A 122 -5.99 -1.32 2.63
CA LEU A 122 -5.50 -1.44 4.01
C LEU A 122 -6.59 -2.06 4.87
N VAL A 123 -6.31 -3.23 5.47
CA VAL A 123 -7.24 -3.93 6.36
C VAL A 123 -6.75 -3.87 7.80
N LEU A 124 -7.62 -3.47 8.71
CA LEU A 124 -7.33 -3.29 10.14
C LEU A 124 -8.39 -4.02 10.98
N VAL A 125 -8.02 -4.53 12.14
CA VAL A 125 -9.01 -5.04 13.11
C VAL A 125 -9.81 -3.89 13.71
N THR A 126 -9.11 -2.83 14.16
CA THR A 126 -9.70 -1.59 14.70
C THR A 126 -8.81 -0.41 14.33
N ARG A 127 -9.38 0.79 14.31
CA ARG A 127 -8.68 2.02 13.94
C ARG A 127 -7.44 2.33 14.80
N ASP A 128 -7.54 2.10 16.11
CA ASP A 128 -6.49 2.36 17.08
C ASP A 128 -5.29 1.41 16.93
N ARG A 129 -5.43 0.32 16.15
CA ARG A 129 -4.30 -0.58 15.84
C ARG A 129 -3.30 0.06 14.89
N LEU A 130 -3.73 0.98 14.06
CA LEU A 130 -2.81 1.73 13.19
C LEU A 130 -1.98 2.73 14.03
N LEU A 131 -2.64 3.74 14.55
CA LEU A 131 -2.07 4.77 15.41
C LEU A 131 -3.15 5.24 16.40
N ARG A 132 -2.76 5.61 17.61
CA ARG A 132 -3.68 6.25 18.58
C ARG A 132 -3.95 7.70 18.20
N LEU A 133 -2.90 8.41 17.80
CA LEU A 133 -2.98 9.78 17.30
C LEU A 133 -2.47 9.81 15.86
N GLY A 134 -3.12 10.60 15.00
CA GLY A 134 -2.70 10.78 13.62
C GLY A 134 -3.14 9.67 12.65
N ALA A 135 -3.98 8.72 13.05
CA ALA A 135 -4.54 7.72 12.13
C ALA A 135 -5.29 8.39 10.96
N ASP A 136 -5.95 9.52 11.20
CA ASP A 136 -6.67 10.29 10.18
C ASP A 136 -5.74 10.78 9.06
N LEU A 137 -4.50 11.15 9.41
CA LEU A 137 -3.51 11.56 8.42
C LEU A 137 -3.18 10.40 7.46
N VAL A 138 -3.04 9.18 8.01
CA VAL A 138 -2.78 7.99 7.19
C VAL A 138 -4.01 7.65 6.34
N PHE A 139 -5.22 7.79 6.87
CA PHE A 139 -6.45 7.56 6.11
C PHE A 139 -6.62 8.59 4.98
N THR A 140 -6.29 9.86 5.24
CA THR A 140 -6.25 10.90 4.20
C THR A 140 -5.23 10.54 3.12
N LEU A 141 -4.04 10.06 3.49
CA LEU A 141 -3.05 9.59 2.54
C LEU A 141 -3.56 8.40 1.72
N CYS A 142 -4.26 7.44 2.35
CA CYS A 142 -4.92 6.34 1.66
C CYS A 142 -5.92 6.85 0.62
N ALA A 143 -6.77 7.80 0.99
CA ALA A 143 -7.76 8.41 0.08
C ALA A 143 -7.08 9.09 -1.11
N LEU A 144 -6.04 9.89 -0.88
CA LEU A 144 -5.27 10.57 -1.93
C LEU A 144 -4.58 9.58 -2.89
N ARG A 145 -4.22 8.38 -2.43
CA ARG A 145 -3.56 7.33 -3.23
C ARG A 145 -4.53 6.28 -3.76
N GLY A 146 -5.83 6.45 -3.56
CA GLY A 146 -6.87 5.51 -4.00
C GLY A 146 -6.77 4.14 -3.30
N VAL A 147 -6.30 4.12 -2.04
CA VAL A 147 -6.23 2.93 -1.19
C VAL A 147 -7.54 2.80 -0.41
N LYS A 148 -8.22 1.67 -0.54
CA LYS A 148 -9.43 1.37 0.22
C LYS A 148 -9.07 1.01 1.66
N VAL A 149 -9.70 1.65 2.64
CA VAL A 149 -9.51 1.31 4.06
C VAL A 149 -10.67 0.47 4.55
N GLU A 150 -10.38 -0.69 5.11
CA GLU A 150 -11.35 -1.64 5.64
C GLU A 150 -11.05 -1.95 7.10
N ILE A 151 -12.03 -1.76 7.97
CA ILE A 151 -11.91 -2.05 9.39
C ILE A 151 -12.85 -3.20 9.71
N ILE A 152 -12.28 -4.36 10.05
CA ILE A 152 -13.05 -5.56 10.42
C ILE A 152 -13.49 -5.47 11.88
N THR A 153 -14.51 -4.68 12.15
CA THR A 153 -15.06 -4.51 13.50
C THR A 153 -15.44 -5.87 14.09
N VAL A 154 -15.01 -6.14 15.32
CA VAL A 154 -15.47 -7.30 16.09
C VAL A 154 -16.93 -7.05 16.46
N PHE A 155 -17.86 -7.57 15.69
CA PHE A 155 -19.19 -7.78 16.24
C PHE A 155 -19.06 -8.92 17.26
N SER A 156 -18.88 -8.54 18.51
CA SER A 156 -19.05 -9.47 19.61
C SER A 156 -20.53 -9.86 19.65
N SER A 157 -20.87 -10.98 19.01
CA SER A 157 -22.21 -11.56 19.05
C SER A 157 -22.59 -12.12 20.43
N ARG A 158 -21.94 -11.67 21.49
CA ARG A 158 -22.15 -12.22 22.83
C ARG A 158 -22.54 -11.24 23.93
N LEU A 159 -22.94 -10.01 23.67
CA LEU A 159 -23.44 -9.17 24.81
C LEU A 159 -24.35 -8.00 24.46
N TYR A 160 -24.98 -7.92 23.28
CA TYR A 160 -26.04 -6.93 23.12
C TYR A 160 -27.19 -7.51 22.30
N GLY A 161 -28.20 -7.91 23.05
CA GLY A 161 -29.51 -8.17 22.49
C GLY A 161 -30.03 -6.97 21.76
N SER A 162 -30.53 -7.22 20.58
CA SER A 162 -31.64 -6.50 19.93
C SER A 162 -31.78 -4.98 20.20
N ARG A 163 -30.92 -4.15 19.59
CA ARG A 163 -31.32 -2.78 19.23
C ARG A 163 -30.35 -2.18 18.21
N SER A 164 -30.96 -1.76 17.12
CA SER A 164 -30.41 -0.80 16.11
C SER A 164 -29.83 -1.38 14.83
N ARG A 165 -30.73 -1.86 13.96
CA ARG A 165 -30.48 -2.02 12.50
C ARG A 165 -30.55 -0.68 11.72
N LYS A 166 -30.49 0.47 12.38
CA LYS A 166 -30.75 1.77 11.72
C LYS A 166 -29.53 2.61 11.39
N ASN A 167 -28.31 2.26 11.79
CA ASN A 167 -27.13 3.11 11.56
C ASN A 167 -26.11 2.55 10.54
N LEU A 168 -26.45 1.51 9.78
CA LEU A 168 -25.52 0.94 8.80
C LEU A 168 -25.57 1.63 7.42
N LYS A 169 -26.47 2.58 7.21
CA LYS A 169 -26.58 3.29 5.92
C LYS A 169 -25.90 4.67 5.86
N ALA A 170 -25.32 5.13 6.95
CA ALA A 170 -24.73 6.48 7.02
C ALA A 170 -23.22 6.55 6.74
N LEU A 171 -22.53 5.43 6.59
CA LEU A 171 -21.07 5.39 6.37
C LEU A 171 -20.64 5.01 4.94
N THR A 172 -21.62 4.79 4.04
CA THR A 172 -21.35 4.50 2.62
C THR A 172 -21.57 5.71 1.70
N ALA A 173 -21.81 6.90 2.25
CA ALA A 173 -22.12 8.10 1.49
C ALA A 173 -21.13 9.24 1.74
N ILE A 174 -19.83 8.94 1.74
CA ILE A 174 -18.81 9.96 1.49
C ILE A 174 -17.90 9.38 0.41
N ASN A 175 -18.36 9.66 -0.79
CA ASN A 175 -17.59 9.51 -2.02
C ASN A 175 -16.93 10.86 -2.29
#